data_17486ef45a8e39d8a93b6ad85156a5e1
#
_entry.id   17486ef45a8e39d8a93b6ad85156a5e1
#
_cell.length_a   1.000
_cell.length_b   1.000
_cell.length_c   1.000
_cell.angle_alpha   90.00
_cell.angle_beta   90.00
_cell.angle_gamma   90.00
#
_symmetry.space_group_name_H-M   'P 1'
#
loop_
_entity.id
_entity.type
_entity.pdbx_description
1 polymer ?
#
loop_
_entity_poly.entity_id
_entity_poly.type
_entity_poly.pdbx_seq_one_letter_code
_entity_poly.pdbx_strand_id
1 'polypeptide(L)'
;DWVHHEVRFVQGKTGVELCLPLEASVGNAIANYILHERPKTKSQALFVRSRIPFDAMTSTAAGDRLRKYMKLTDIEYIPGNGKGFHSFRRYVASSMINYEVPVDTVKEILGHTQMDSMKSYMRISREKLAMCSLSLNGIEVRQEDLL
;
A
#
# COMPACT_ATOMS: atom_id res chain seq x y z
N ASP A 1 19.23 4.58 2.92
CA ASP A 1 20.16 5.67 3.12
C ASP A 1 19.79 6.42 4.40
N TRP A 2 20.63 6.27 5.44
CA TRP A 2 20.39 6.88 6.76
C TRP A 2 20.68 8.38 6.79
N VAL A 3 21.55 8.84 5.90
CA VAL A 3 21.97 10.25 5.86
C VAL A 3 20.87 11.10 5.20
N HIS A 4 20.28 10.57 4.12
CA HIS A 4 19.25 11.27 3.39
C HIS A 4 17.82 10.93 3.86
N HIS A 5 17.70 10.03 4.86
CA HIS A 5 16.41 9.53 5.34
C HIS A 5 15.52 8.94 4.22
N GLU A 6 16.13 8.10 3.38
CA GLU A 6 15.48 7.50 2.23
C GLU A 6 15.63 5.98 2.20
N VAL A 7 14.61 5.32 1.68
CA VAL A 7 14.67 3.91 1.28
C VAL A 7 14.54 3.81 -0.23
N ARG A 8 15.53 3.16 -0.86
CA ARG A 8 15.57 2.94 -2.32
C ARG A 8 15.46 1.45 -2.60
N PHE A 9 14.62 1.10 -3.53
CA PHE A 9 14.47 -0.28 -3.97
C PHE A 9 13.88 -0.37 -5.38
N VAL A 10 14.17 -1.48 -6.04
CA VAL A 10 13.61 -1.77 -7.36
C VAL A 10 12.40 -2.68 -7.20
N GLN A 11 11.27 -2.30 -7.75
CA GLN A 11 10.07 -3.12 -7.75
C GLN A 11 10.27 -4.36 -8.63
N GLY A 12 10.16 -5.55 -8.03
CA GLY A 12 10.40 -6.81 -8.73
C GLY A 12 9.43 -7.08 -9.90
N LYS A 13 8.23 -6.49 -9.91
CA LYS A 13 7.25 -6.68 -10.98
C LYS A 13 7.42 -5.71 -12.16
N THR A 14 7.77 -4.47 -11.89
CA THR A 14 7.81 -3.40 -12.89
C THR A 14 9.22 -2.99 -13.28
N GLY A 15 10.23 -3.37 -12.48
CA GLY A 15 11.61 -2.90 -12.63
C GLY A 15 11.80 -1.42 -12.30
N VAL A 16 10.77 -0.73 -11.84
CA VAL A 16 10.82 0.69 -11.49
C VAL A 16 11.59 0.86 -10.19
N GLU A 17 12.58 1.74 -10.19
CA GLU A 17 13.26 2.19 -8.98
C GLU A 17 12.38 3.18 -8.24
N LEU A 18 12.19 2.94 -6.94
CA LEU A 18 11.48 3.85 -6.06
C LEU A 18 12.41 4.37 -4.99
N CYS A 19 12.30 5.67 -4.73
CA CYS A 19 12.93 6.35 -3.62
C CYS A 19 11.82 6.94 -2.75
N LEU A 20 11.71 6.44 -1.53
CA LEU A 20 10.66 6.87 -0.60
C LEU A 20 11.30 7.45 0.67
N PRO A 21 10.69 8.43 1.33
CA PRO A 21 11.16 8.93 2.60
C PRO A 21 11.15 7.82 3.65
N LEU A 22 12.20 7.73 4.44
CA LEU A 22 12.33 6.81 5.57
C LEU A 22 11.92 7.56 6.85
N GLU A 23 10.71 7.31 7.29
CA GLU A 23 10.20 7.89 8.53
C GLU A 23 11.00 7.35 9.73
N ALA A 24 11.25 8.20 10.73
CA ALA A 24 12.15 7.92 11.85
C ALA A 24 11.77 6.66 12.63
N SER A 25 10.50 6.42 12.89
CA SER A 25 10.03 5.24 13.62
C SER A 25 10.34 3.95 12.86
N VAL A 26 10.14 3.96 11.54
CA VAL A 26 10.45 2.83 10.64
C VAL A 26 11.96 2.63 10.56
N GLY A 27 12.73 3.71 10.41
CA GLY A 27 14.19 3.68 10.43
C GLY A 27 14.73 3.05 11.69
N ASN A 28 14.26 3.51 12.86
CA ASN A 28 14.67 2.98 14.16
C ASN A 28 14.33 1.48 14.32
N ALA A 29 13.15 1.07 13.87
CA ALA A 29 12.76 -0.35 13.90
C ALA A 29 13.65 -1.22 13.00
N ILE A 30 14.01 -0.74 11.81
CA ILE A 30 14.95 -1.41 10.92
C ILE A 30 16.35 -1.48 11.55
N ALA A 31 16.84 -0.39 12.13
CA ALA A 31 18.13 -0.35 12.81
C ALA A 31 18.18 -1.34 13.98
N ASN A 32 17.15 -1.36 14.81
CA ASN A 32 17.04 -2.30 15.92
C ASN A 32 17.09 -3.76 15.44
N TYR A 33 16.33 -4.08 14.38
CA TYR A 33 16.37 -5.40 13.79
C TYR A 33 17.76 -5.78 13.29
N ILE A 34 18.44 -4.88 12.56
CA ILE A 34 19.78 -5.14 12.01
C ILE A 34 20.81 -5.38 13.13
N LEU A 35 20.76 -4.57 14.19
CA LEU A 35 21.75 -4.59 15.25
C LEU A 35 21.56 -5.74 16.24
N HIS A 36 20.33 -6.14 16.53
CA HIS A 36 20.03 -7.02 17.65
C HIS A 36 19.37 -8.34 17.28
N GLU A 37 18.60 -8.37 16.19
CA GLU A 37 17.76 -9.54 15.88
C GLU A 37 18.14 -10.26 14.60
N ARG A 38 18.76 -9.57 13.65
CA ARG A 38 19.10 -10.14 12.35
C ARG A 38 20.20 -11.20 12.49
N PRO A 39 19.96 -12.47 12.07
CA PRO A 39 20.99 -13.49 12.08
C PRO A 39 22.20 -13.08 11.25
N LYS A 40 23.40 -13.47 11.71
CA LYS A 40 24.63 -13.30 10.92
C LYS A 40 24.55 -14.19 9.67
N THR A 41 24.56 -13.58 8.50
CA THR A 41 24.44 -14.27 7.21
C THR A 41 25.20 -13.53 6.12
N LYS A 42 25.55 -14.26 5.05
CA LYS A 42 26.13 -13.68 3.83
C LYS A 42 25.08 -13.03 2.93
N SER A 43 23.78 -13.19 3.22
CA SER A 43 22.70 -12.59 2.44
C SER A 43 22.74 -11.08 2.54
N GLN A 44 22.66 -10.39 1.41
CA GLN A 44 22.56 -8.92 1.33
C GLN A 44 21.13 -8.41 1.55
N ALA A 45 20.13 -9.31 1.61
CA ALA A 45 18.76 -8.92 1.86
C ALA A 45 18.60 -8.31 3.26
N LEU A 46 17.80 -7.25 3.36
CA LEU A 46 17.48 -6.64 4.64
C LEU A 46 16.81 -7.65 5.57
N PHE A 47 15.73 -8.25 5.13
CA PHE A 47 15.00 -9.24 5.90
C PHE A 47 15.38 -10.66 5.49
N VAL A 48 15.79 -11.44 6.47
CA VAL A 48 16.20 -12.83 6.28
C VAL A 48 15.36 -13.78 7.14
N ARG A 49 15.36 -15.05 6.79
CA ARG A 49 14.69 -16.11 7.56
C ARG A 49 15.39 -16.26 8.92
N SER A 50 14.62 -16.54 9.96
CA SER A 50 15.14 -16.77 11.31
C SER A 50 15.74 -18.17 11.52
N ARG A 51 15.73 -19.03 10.48
CA ARG A 51 16.27 -20.40 10.51
C ARG A 51 17.27 -20.59 9.39
N ILE A 52 18.26 -21.45 9.63
CA ILE A 52 19.25 -21.86 8.63
C ILE A 52 18.53 -22.35 7.39
N PRO A 53 18.96 -21.91 6.17
CA PRO A 53 20.24 -21.23 5.87
C PRO A 53 20.23 -19.67 5.99
N PHE A 54 19.28 -19.02 6.64
CA PHE A 54 19.15 -17.57 6.80
C PHE A 54 19.11 -16.78 5.49
N ASP A 55 18.48 -17.37 4.49
CA ASP A 55 18.26 -16.75 3.17
C ASP A 55 17.32 -15.57 3.24
N ALA A 56 17.25 -14.79 2.14
CA ALA A 56 16.30 -13.72 1.99
C ALA A 56 14.86 -14.18 2.28
N MET A 57 14.10 -13.37 2.99
CA MET A 57 12.69 -13.63 3.24
C MET A 57 11.91 -13.51 1.93
N THR A 58 11.13 -14.52 1.60
CA THR A 58 10.23 -14.51 0.44
C THR A 58 8.93 -13.76 0.74
N SER A 59 8.25 -13.28 -0.29
CA SER A 59 6.92 -12.68 -0.17
C SER A 59 5.89 -13.63 0.47
N THR A 60 5.99 -14.92 0.19
CA THR A 60 5.15 -15.96 0.80
C THR A 60 5.38 -16.04 2.31
N ALA A 61 6.65 -16.08 2.75
CA ALA A 61 6.98 -16.13 4.17
C ALA A 61 6.51 -14.87 4.92
N ALA A 62 6.61 -13.69 4.28
CA ALA A 62 6.05 -12.46 4.83
C ALA A 62 4.52 -12.53 4.97
N GLY A 63 3.82 -13.05 3.95
CA GLY A 63 2.37 -13.27 3.97
C GLY A 63 1.94 -14.24 5.08
N ASP A 64 2.70 -15.33 5.31
CA ASP A 64 2.43 -16.29 6.41
C ASP A 64 2.55 -15.62 7.78
N ARG A 65 3.54 -14.73 7.95
CA ARG A 65 3.69 -13.96 9.19
C ARG A 65 2.51 -13.03 9.42
N LEU A 66 2.07 -12.31 8.38
CA LEU A 66 0.90 -11.46 8.47
C LEU A 66 -0.34 -12.27 8.89
N ARG A 67 -0.60 -13.40 8.24
CA ARG A 67 -1.72 -14.29 8.60
C ARG A 67 -1.65 -14.78 10.04
N LYS A 68 -0.45 -15.12 10.53
CA LYS A 68 -0.25 -15.52 11.93
C LYS A 68 -0.66 -14.40 12.89
N TYR A 69 -0.24 -13.16 12.64
CA TYR A 69 -0.61 -12.03 13.48
C TYR A 69 -2.11 -11.70 13.40
N MET A 70 -2.70 -11.78 12.21
CA MET A 70 -4.16 -11.61 12.05
C MET A 70 -4.92 -12.62 12.89
N LYS A 71 -4.49 -13.89 12.90
CA LYS A 71 -5.11 -14.93 13.74
C LYS A 71 -4.98 -14.64 15.25
N LEU A 72 -3.85 -14.06 15.67
CA LEU A 72 -3.64 -13.70 17.09
C LEU A 72 -4.48 -12.50 17.55
N THR A 73 -5.00 -11.71 16.61
CA THR A 73 -5.84 -10.53 16.85
C THR A 73 -7.29 -10.75 16.43
N ASP A 74 -7.71 -12.00 16.28
CA ASP A 74 -9.06 -12.41 15.87
C ASP A 74 -9.54 -11.78 14.54
N ILE A 75 -8.59 -11.39 13.68
CA ILE A 75 -8.90 -10.92 12.33
C ILE A 75 -8.98 -12.12 11.41
N GLU A 76 -10.17 -12.47 10.97
CA GLU A 76 -10.37 -13.56 10.04
C GLU A 76 -9.73 -13.28 8.68
N TYR A 77 -8.90 -14.21 8.22
CA TYR A 77 -8.31 -14.21 6.90
C TYR A 77 -9.01 -15.25 6.01
N ILE A 78 -9.67 -14.77 4.96
CA ILE A 78 -10.23 -15.60 3.90
C ILE A 78 -9.46 -15.30 2.62
N PRO A 79 -8.92 -16.30 1.89
CA PRO A 79 -8.29 -16.08 0.60
C PRO A 79 -9.19 -15.29 -0.34
N GLY A 80 -8.67 -14.24 -0.95
CA GLY A 80 -9.44 -13.37 -1.85
C GLY A 80 -10.24 -12.24 -1.19
N ASN A 81 -10.36 -12.19 0.15
CA ASN A 81 -11.07 -11.11 0.85
C ASN A 81 -10.33 -9.76 0.87
N GLY A 82 -9.17 -9.70 0.22
CA GLY A 82 -8.36 -8.49 0.11
C GLY A 82 -7.56 -8.13 1.36
N LYS A 83 -7.62 -8.93 2.44
CA LYS A 83 -6.85 -8.73 3.67
C LYS A 83 -5.44 -9.32 3.52
N GLY A 84 -4.55 -8.64 2.84
CA GLY A 84 -3.15 -9.05 2.66
C GLY A 84 -2.26 -7.81 2.55
N PHE A 85 -0.98 -7.94 2.19
CA PHE A 85 -0.08 -6.79 2.02
C PHE A 85 -0.60 -5.76 1.03
N HIS A 86 -1.36 -6.17 0.02
CA HIS A 86 -2.01 -5.24 -0.90
C HIS A 86 -3.08 -4.35 -0.24
N SER A 87 -3.62 -4.74 0.91
CA SER A 87 -4.58 -3.89 1.64
C SER A 87 -3.92 -2.64 2.20
N PHE A 88 -2.70 -2.76 2.71
CA PHE A 88 -1.93 -1.59 3.15
C PHE A 88 -1.66 -0.63 2.00
N ARG A 89 -1.23 -1.17 0.86
CA ARG A 89 -0.99 -0.37 -0.33
C ARG A 89 -2.26 0.34 -0.83
N ARG A 90 -3.40 -0.38 -0.83
CA ARG A 90 -4.70 0.21 -1.18
C ARG A 90 -5.13 1.28 -0.19
N TYR A 91 -4.92 1.02 1.10
CA TYR A 91 -5.22 2.00 2.14
C TYR A 91 -4.43 3.29 1.92
N VAL A 92 -3.11 3.21 1.74
CA VAL A 92 -2.25 4.37 1.49
C VAL A 92 -2.71 5.12 0.23
N ALA A 93 -2.94 4.42 -0.89
CA ALA A 93 -3.42 5.02 -2.12
C ALA A 93 -4.76 5.76 -1.93
N SER A 94 -5.72 5.12 -1.27
CA SER A 94 -7.04 5.71 -1.01
C SER A 94 -6.94 6.91 -0.05
N SER A 95 -6.09 6.81 0.96
CA SER A 95 -5.85 7.92 1.90
C SER A 95 -5.25 9.13 1.18
N MET A 96 -4.23 8.93 0.34
CA MET A 96 -3.62 10.02 -0.43
C MET A 96 -4.66 10.70 -1.34
N ILE A 97 -5.51 9.94 -2.02
CA ILE A 97 -6.58 10.48 -2.87
C ILE A 97 -7.61 11.25 -2.02
N ASN A 98 -7.95 10.74 -0.86
CA ASN A 98 -8.88 11.44 0.06
C ASN A 98 -8.30 12.75 0.59
N TYR A 99 -6.97 12.82 0.78
CA TYR A 99 -6.24 14.05 1.11
C TYR A 99 -5.91 14.91 -0.11
N GLU A 100 -6.55 14.64 -1.26
CA GLU A 100 -6.44 15.44 -2.49
C GLU A 100 -5.03 15.47 -3.09
N VAL A 101 -4.19 14.47 -2.78
CA VAL A 101 -2.90 14.31 -3.45
C VAL A 101 -3.16 14.01 -4.93
N PRO A 102 -2.50 14.73 -5.86
CA PRO A 102 -2.68 14.49 -7.30
C PRO A 102 -2.47 13.02 -7.67
N VAL A 103 -3.35 12.50 -8.52
CA VAL A 103 -3.35 11.08 -8.92
C VAL A 103 -2.01 10.65 -9.53
N ASP A 104 -1.37 11.54 -10.29
CA ASP A 104 -0.05 11.26 -10.88
C ASP A 104 1.02 11.08 -9.81
N THR A 105 1.00 11.92 -8.76
CA THR A 105 1.91 11.76 -7.60
C THR A 105 1.66 10.44 -6.88
N VAL A 106 0.39 10.08 -6.65
CA VAL A 106 0.05 8.78 -6.04
C VAL A 106 0.53 7.62 -6.90
N LYS A 107 0.36 7.72 -8.22
CA LYS A 107 0.84 6.74 -9.19
C LYS A 107 2.36 6.57 -9.11
N GLU A 108 3.10 7.67 -9.06
CA GLU A 108 4.56 7.68 -8.95
C GLU A 108 5.04 7.04 -7.64
N ILE A 109 4.49 7.47 -6.50
CA ILE A 109 4.82 6.91 -5.18
C ILE A 109 4.54 5.40 -5.12
N LEU A 110 3.48 4.95 -5.76
CA LEU A 110 3.15 3.53 -5.84
C LEU A 110 3.95 2.80 -6.93
N GLY A 111 4.68 3.49 -7.80
CA GLY A 111 5.41 2.89 -8.92
C GLY A 111 4.49 2.17 -9.92
N HIS A 112 3.31 2.73 -10.17
CA HIS A 112 2.39 2.23 -11.18
C HIS A 112 2.75 2.77 -12.55
N THR A 113 3.02 1.88 -13.51
CA THR A 113 3.34 2.27 -14.89
C THR A 113 2.11 2.63 -15.71
N GLN A 114 0.94 2.08 -15.36
CA GLN A 114 -0.32 2.28 -16.09
C GLN A 114 -1.37 2.98 -15.23
N MET A 115 -2.12 3.91 -15.84
CA MET A 115 -3.24 4.62 -15.18
C MET A 115 -4.40 3.69 -14.82
N ASP A 116 -4.62 2.62 -15.58
CA ASP A 116 -5.66 1.63 -15.29
C ASP A 116 -5.53 1.01 -13.90
N SER A 117 -4.31 0.89 -13.40
CA SER A 117 -4.04 0.41 -12.05
C SER A 117 -4.60 1.33 -10.97
N MET A 118 -4.86 2.60 -11.29
CA MET A 118 -5.40 3.59 -10.36
C MET A 118 -6.93 3.58 -10.28
N LYS A 119 -7.62 3.02 -11.30
CA LYS A 119 -9.10 2.99 -11.33
C LYS A 119 -9.72 2.37 -10.09
N SER A 120 -9.08 1.37 -9.51
CA SER A 120 -9.55 0.71 -8.29
C SER A 120 -9.50 1.60 -7.05
N TYR A 121 -8.67 2.63 -7.05
CA TYR A 121 -8.50 3.58 -5.93
C TYR A 121 -9.31 4.86 -6.13
N MET A 122 -9.64 5.17 -7.40
CA MET A 122 -10.41 6.36 -7.80
C MET A 122 -11.93 6.15 -7.66
N ARG A 123 -12.39 5.19 -6.87
CA ARG A 123 -13.80 5.13 -6.50
C ARG A 123 -14.12 6.43 -5.76
N ILE A 124 -14.64 7.37 -6.53
CA ILE A 124 -15.14 8.65 -6.00
C ILE A 124 -16.11 8.30 -4.86
N SER A 125 -15.85 8.83 -3.67
CA SER A 125 -16.77 8.60 -2.58
C SER A 125 -18.14 9.14 -2.98
N ARG A 126 -19.22 8.48 -2.54
CA ARG A 126 -20.58 8.95 -2.82
C ARG A 126 -20.77 10.41 -2.38
N GLU A 127 -20.10 10.80 -1.30
CA GLU A 127 -20.13 12.16 -0.79
C GLU A 127 -19.49 13.16 -1.76
N LYS A 128 -18.34 12.82 -2.36
CA LYS A 128 -17.69 13.69 -3.36
C LYS A 128 -18.50 13.74 -4.66
N LEU A 129 -19.15 12.65 -5.07
CA LEU A 129 -20.09 12.67 -6.19
C LEU A 129 -21.31 13.55 -5.90
N ALA A 130 -21.85 13.49 -4.70
CA ALA A 130 -22.97 14.34 -4.29
C ALA A 130 -22.60 15.82 -4.29
N MET A 131 -21.35 16.18 -3.95
CA MET A 131 -20.85 17.56 -4.03
C MET A 131 -20.71 18.05 -5.49
N CYS A 132 -20.47 17.15 -6.44
CA CYS A 132 -20.39 17.46 -7.88
C CYS A 132 -21.76 17.45 -8.56
N SER A 133 -22.80 16.97 -7.87
CA SER A 133 -24.14 16.95 -8.46
C SER A 133 -24.68 18.40 -8.59
N LEU A 134 -25.11 18.75 -9.78
CA LEU A 134 -25.83 20.00 -9.97
C LEU A 134 -27.12 19.95 -9.15
N SER A 135 -27.41 21.02 -8.44
CA SER A 135 -28.68 21.12 -7.73
C SER A 135 -29.83 21.08 -8.74
N LEU A 136 -30.72 20.11 -8.57
CA LEU A 136 -31.96 20.02 -9.34
C LEU A 136 -33.07 20.92 -8.76
N ASN A 137 -32.74 21.78 -7.79
CA ASN A 137 -33.67 22.72 -7.21
C ASN A 137 -34.18 23.69 -8.31
N GLY A 138 -35.47 23.63 -8.59
CA GLY A 138 -36.13 24.43 -9.64
C GLY A 138 -36.30 23.73 -10.98
N ILE A 139 -35.88 22.48 -11.11
CA ILE A 139 -36.19 21.64 -12.27
C ILE A 139 -37.44 20.79 -11.93
N GLU A 140 -38.57 21.13 -12.45
CA GLU A 140 -39.76 20.26 -12.39
C GLU A 140 -39.57 19.10 -13.36
N VAL A 141 -39.29 17.91 -12.83
CA VAL A 141 -39.26 16.67 -13.65
C VAL A 141 -40.69 16.22 -13.81
N ARG A 142 -41.23 16.27 -15.06
CA ARG A 142 -42.54 15.74 -15.37
C ARG A 142 -42.42 14.23 -15.58
N GLN A 143 -43.47 13.51 -15.19
CA GLN A 143 -43.51 12.04 -15.33
C GLN A 143 -43.39 11.58 -16.79
N GLU A 144 -43.71 12.47 -17.73
CA GLU A 144 -43.60 12.26 -19.20
C GLU A 144 -42.14 12.29 -19.68
N ASP A 145 -41.21 12.87 -18.92
CA ASP A 145 -39.79 12.97 -19.26
C ASP A 145 -38.99 11.72 -18.83
N LEU A 146 -39.65 10.76 -18.20
CA LEU A 146 -39.02 9.54 -17.64
C LEU A 146 -39.32 8.27 -18.47
N LEU A 147 -39.99 8.40 -19.62
CA LEU A 147 -40.28 7.34 -20.58
C LEU A 147 -39.44 7.55 -21.83
#